data_974610323c6ec3a7bd8c6578ae808718
#
_entry.id   974610323c6ec3a7bd8c6578ae808718
#
_cell.length_a   1.000
_cell.length_b   1.000
_cell.length_c   1.000
_cell.angle_alpha   90.00
_cell.angle_beta   90.00
_cell.angle_gamma   90.00
#
_symmetry.space_group_name_H-M   'P 1'
#
loop_
_entity.id
_entity.type
_entity.pdbx_description
1 polymer ?
#
loop_
_entity_poly.entity_id
_entity_poly.type
_entity_poly.pdbx_seq_one_letter_code
_entity_poly.pdbx_strand_id
1 'polypeptide(L)'
;MSWRDSVLAALRRFAARHESRHIDRQQFLRDELAQMSAEVQSEGKTPHQTVSRVLQELRDEGFIEFIGSGSYLLTDQPIDIESNDLPDEAIDVALQRRLLRIGFVNTGSDQANVRIRRGQSRVRALTISNYRATCAVCDVSQTNLLIASHVIGWSEAPEHRGNLSNVICLCRFHDVLFEFGYWTLDEDFRILKRDNITSSTIRSLLDLAFKFHAPVAFPPAADLLLQHRARTGL
;
A
#
# COMPACT_ATOMS: atom_id res chain seq x y z
N MET A 1 -10.57 25.78 25.22
CA MET A 1 -10.61 24.39 24.72
C MET A 1 -11.62 24.34 23.58
N SER A 2 -11.38 23.56 22.53
CA SER A 2 -12.38 23.39 21.46
C SER A 2 -13.48 22.42 21.88
N TRP A 3 -14.66 22.49 21.23
CA TRP A 3 -15.72 21.51 21.46
C TRP A 3 -15.26 20.08 21.16
N ARG A 4 -14.45 19.91 20.12
CA ARG A 4 -13.92 18.60 19.74
C ARG A 4 -13.04 18.02 20.86
N ASP A 5 -12.10 18.79 21.37
CA ASP A 5 -11.19 18.35 22.43
C ASP A 5 -11.94 18.04 23.73
N SER A 6 -12.91 18.88 24.09
CA SER A 6 -13.73 18.69 25.28
C SER A 6 -14.61 17.44 25.18
N VAL A 7 -15.26 17.20 24.03
CA VAL A 7 -16.06 15.97 23.82
C VAL A 7 -15.20 14.73 23.86
N LEU A 8 -14.02 14.73 23.22
CA LEU A 8 -13.11 13.57 23.24
C LEU A 8 -12.58 13.28 24.66
N ALA A 9 -12.22 14.32 25.40
CA ALA A 9 -11.81 14.18 26.81
C ALA A 9 -12.97 13.65 27.67
N ALA A 10 -14.19 14.14 27.46
CA ALA A 10 -15.38 13.66 28.17
C ALA A 10 -15.69 12.18 27.85
N LEU A 11 -15.58 11.74 26.59
CA LEU A 11 -15.76 10.33 26.23
C LEU A 11 -14.77 9.42 26.96
N ARG A 12 -13.51 9.83 27.09
CA ARG A 12 -12.48 9.09 27.84
C ARG A 12 -12.76 9.07 29.32
N ARG A 13 -13.17 10.21 29.92
CA ARG A 13 -13.56 10.26 31.33
C ARG A 13 -14.76 9.35 31.62
N PHE A 14 -15.77 9.39 30.76
CA PHE A 14 -16.97 8.55 30.88
C PHE A 14 -16.61 7.08 30.79
N ALA A 15 -15.81 6.67 29.81
CA ALA A 15 -15.36 5.29 29.64
C ALA A 15 -14.56 4.79 30.85
N ALA A 16 -13.65 5.62 31.39
CA ALA A 16 -12.87 5.29 32.57
C ALA A 16 -13.77 5.15 33.84
N ARG A 17 -14.75 6.05 34.01
CA ARG A 17 -15.68 6.02 35.15
C ARG A 17 -16.56 4.77 35.16
N HIS A 18 -16.98 4.31 33.99
CA HIS A 18 -17.88 3.15 33.85
C HIS A 18 -17.12 1.85 33.54
N GLU A 19 -15.80 1.88 33.54
CA GLU A 19 -14.93 0.74 33.16
C GLU A 19 -15.37 0.06 31.84
N SER A 20 -15.93 0.83 30.93
CA SER A 20 -16.54 0.37 29.69
C SER A 20 -16.27 1.32 28.54
N ARG A 21 -15.92 0.77 27.39
CA ARG A 21 -15.82 1.55 26.13
C ARG A 21 -17.17 1.72 25.46
N HIS A 22 -18.19 1.03 25.93
CA HIS A 22 -19.56 1.18 25.43
C HIS A 22 -20.18 2.43 26.07
N ILE A 23 -20.63 3.35 25.23
CA ILE A 23 -21.15 4.67 25.63
C ILE A 23 -22.60 4.79 25.17
N ASP A 24 -23.53 4.83 26.12
CA ASP A 24 -24.89 5.25 25.83
C ASP A 24 -24.94 6.78 25.70
N ARG A 25 -25.46 7.26 24.59
CA ARG A 25 -25.50 8.70 24.27
C ARG A 25 -26.32 9.51 25.30
N GLN A 26 -27.43 8.97 25.74
CA GLN A 26 -28.31 9.71 26.66
C GLN A 26 -27.66 9.83 28.03
N GLN A 27 -27.05 8.77 28.50
CA GLN A 27 -26.32 8.78 29.76
C GLN A 27 -25.08 9.69 29.67
N PHE A 28 -24.30 9.59 28.60
CA PHE A 28 -23.14 10.45 28.35
C PHE A 28 -23.50 11.94 28.37
N LEU A 29 -24.58 12.32 27.70
CA LEU A 29 -25.04 13.72 27.70
C LEU A 29 -25.51 14.17 29.06
N ARG A 30 -26.22 13.34 29.84
CA ARG A 30 -26.61 13.68 31.18
C ARG A 30 -25.42 13.95 32.09
N ASP A 31 -24.39 13.12 31.99
CA ASP A 31 -23.27 13.13 32.92
C ASP A 31 -22.19 14.18 32.56
N GLU A 32 -21.95 14.43 31.29
CA GLU A 32 -20.79 15.20 30.82
C GLU A 32 -21.15 16.56 30.18
N LEU A 33 -22.39 16.79 29.74
CA LEU A 33 -22.73 17.99 28.96
C LEU A 33 -22.46 19.31 29.70
N ALA A 34 -22.77 19.36 30.99
CA ALA A 34 -22.57 20.57 31.80
C ALA A 34 -21.09 20.91 31.92
N GLN A 35 -20.26 19.89 32.16
CA GLN A 35 -18.81 20.07 32.24
C GLN A 35 -18.20 20.48 30.90
N MET A 36 -18.58 19.82 29.79
CA MET A 36 -18.13 20.18 28.46
C MET A 36 -18.46 21.63 28.09
N SER A 37 -19.69 22.07 28.41
CA SER A 37 -20.14 23.45 28.15
C SER A 37 -19.32 24.48 28.94
N ALA A 38 -18.99 24.17 30.20
CA ALA A 38 -18.14 25.00 31.04
C ALA A 38 -16.69 25.07 30.54
N GLU A 39 -16.11 23.93 30.14
CA GLU A 39 -14.74 23.85 29.60
C GLU A 39 -14.55 24.68 28.33
N VAL A 40 -15.59 24.75 27.49
CA VAL A 40 -15.55 25.49 26.21
C VAL A 40 -16.01 26.94 26.38
N GLN A 41 -16.51 27.35 27.57
CA GLN A 41 -17.09 28.66 27.84
C GLN A 41 -18.17 28.99 26.81
N SER A 42 -19.04 28.03 26.50
CA SER A 42 -20.05 28.17 25.47
C SER A 42 -21.27 28.94 25.96
N GLU A 43 -21.56 30.09 25.38
CA GLU A 43 -22.80 30.85 25.54
C GLU A 43 -23.90 30.40 24.54
N GLY A 44 -23.64 29.35 23.75
CA GLY A 44 -24.53 28.87 22.70
C GLY A 44 -25.83 28.24 23.26
N LYS A 45 -26.95 28.53 22.57
CA LYS A 45 -28.29 28.05 22.98
C LYS A 45 -28.54 26.54 22.73
N THR A 46 -27.66 25.86 22.00
CA THR A 46 -27.87 24.47 21.55
C THR A 46 -26.64 23.56 21.72
N PRO A 47 -26.10 23.40 22.95
CA PRO A 47 -24.89 22.56 23.17
C PRO A 47 -25.11 21.11 22.76
N HIS A 48 -26.31 20.54 22.91
CA HIS A 48 -26.66 19.19 22.46
C HIS A 48 -26.44 18.98 20.95
N GLN A 49 -26.79 19.97 20.12
CA GLN A 49 -26.61 19.87 18.68
C GLN A 49 -25.13 19.94 18.31
N THR A 50 -24.36 20.78 18.99
CA THR A 50 -22.92 20.91 18.81
C THR A 50 -22.22 19.59 19.18
N VAL A 51 -22.55 18.99 20.33
CA VAL A 51 -22.01 17.67 20.72
C VAL A 51 -22.39 16.60 19.70
N SER A 52 -23.63 16.62 19.18
CA SER A 52 -24.04 15.64 18.14
C SER A 52 -23.23 15.75 16.87
N ARG A 53 -22.94 16.98 16.43
CA ARG A 53 -22.08 17.22 15.26
C ARG A 53 -20.66 16.74 15.52
N VAL A 54 -20.10 17.06 16.69
CA VAL A 54 -18.74 16.64 17.07
C VAL A 54 -18.64 15.11 17.19
N LEU A 55 -19.67 14.44 17.69
CA LEU A 55 -19.70 12.96 17.72
C LEU A 55 -19.69 12.36 16.31
N GLN A 56 -20.33 13.02 15.32
CA GLN A 56 -20.23 12.60 13.92
C GLN A 56 -18.81 12.80 13.37
N GLU A 57 -18.20 13.96 13.65
CA GLU A 57 -16.80 14.23 13.28
C GLU A 57 -15.86 13.19 13.89
N LEU A 58 -15.97 12.92 15.20
CA LEU A 58 -15.15 11.90 15.87
C LEU A 58 -15.40 10.49 15.36
N ARG A 59 -16.62 10.16 14.90
CA ARG A 59 -16.89 8.90 14.18
C ARG A 59 -16.14 8.87 12.86
N ASP A 60 -16.24 9.93 12.08
CA ASP A 60 -15.62 10.01 10.74
C ASP A 60 -14.07 10.00 10.85
N GLU A 61 -13.54 10.56 11.93
CA GLU A 61 -12.13 10.50 12.30
C GLU A 61 -11.69 9.17 12.97
N GLY A 62 -12.64 8.31 13.30
CA GLY A 62 -12.34 6.99 13.85
C GLY A 62 -12.14 6.89 15.36
N PHE A 63 -12.42 7.94 16.13
CA PHE A 63 -12.33 7.89 17.60
C PHE A 63 -13.49 7.18 18.27
N ILE A 64 -14.64 7.10 17.60
CA ILE A 64 -15.80 6.33 18.05
C ILE A 64 -16.45 5.58 16.91
N GLU A 65 -17.08 4.46 17.21
CA GLU A 65 -17.87 3.66 16.28
C GLU A 65 -19.35 3.65 16.69
N PHE A 66 -20.28 3.81 15.73
CA PHE A 66 -21.71 3.67 15.98
C PHE A 66 -22.11 2.20 15.92
N ILE A 67 -22.48 1.63 17.06
CA ILE A 67 -22.85 0.22 17.18
C ILE A 67 -24.35 -0.01 17.31
N GLY A 68 -25.13 1.06 17.28
CA GLY A 68 -26.59 1.03 17.35
C GLY A 68 -27.18 2.43 17.53
N SER A 69 -28.51 2.53 17.53
CA SER A 69 -29.21 3.81 17.74
C SER A 69 -28.87 4.37 19.14
N GLY A 70 -28.10 5.45 19.16
CA GLY A 70 -27.70 6.12 20.38
C GLY A 70 -26.59 5.42 21.17
N SER A 71 -25.90 4.46 20.58
CA SER A 71 -24.82 3.70 21.21
C SER A 71 -23.52 3.84 20.43
N TYR A 72 -22.43 4.13 21.14
CA TYR A 72 -21.09 4.30 20.62
C TYR A 72 -20.11 3.34 21.28
N LEU A 73 -19.11 2.93 20.53
CA LEU A 73 -17.91 2.28 21.08
C LEU A 73 -16.75 3.27 20.99
N LEU A 74 -16.12 3.60 22.11
CA LEU A 74 -14.90 4.38 22.13
C LEU A 74 -13.76 3.48 21.62
N THR A 75 -13.18 3.85 20.50
CA THR A 75 -11.97 3.23 19.97
C THR A 75 -10.76 3.88 20.62
N ASP A 76 -9.72 3.11 20.93
CA ASP A 76 -8.42 3.71 21.23
C ASP A 76 -8.02 4.55 20.00
N GLN A 77 -7.30 5.65 20.22
CA GLN A 77 -6.91 6.53 19.13
C GLN A 77 -6.59 5.70 17.91
N PRO A 78 -7.08 6.07 16.70
CA PRO A 78 -6.50 5.54 15.50
C PRO A 78 -5.01 5.77 15.67
N ILE A 79 -4.25 4.70 15.79
CA ILE A 79 -2.82 4.78 15.65
C ILE A 79 -2.72 5.28 14.21
N ASP A 80 -2.29 6.53 14.01
CA ASP A 80 -1.78 6.99 12.72
C ASP A 80 -0.55 6.13 12.45
N ILE A 81 -0.85 4.92 11.99
CA ILE A 81 0.14 4.03 11.44
C ILE A 81 0.33 4.58 10.04
N GLU A 82 1.32 5.45 9.88
CA GLU A 82 1.90 5.68 8.58
C GLU A 82 2.30 4.30 8.07
N SER A 83 1.46 3.77 7.18
CA SER A 83 1.38 2.36 6.80
C SER A 83 2.62 1.82 6.07
N ASN A 84 3.68 2.61 5.95
CA ASN A 84 4.90 2.25 5.23
C ASN A 84 6.03 1.73 6.14
N ASP A 85 5.88 1.79 7.45
CA ASP A 85 7.01 1.51 8.38
C ASP A 85 6.71 0.47 9.46
N LEU A 86 5.54 -0.20 9.42
CA LEU A 86 5.28 -1.27 10.36
C LEU A 86 5.77 -2.62 9.83
N PRO A 87 6.51 -3.37 10.65
CA PRO A 87 6.78 -4.78 10.37
C PRO A 87 5.45 -5.58 10.24
N ASP A 88 5.41 -6.55 9.33
CA ASP A 88 4.22 -7.38 9.07
C ASP A 88 3.64 -8.00 10.35
N GLU A 89 4.50 -8.38 11.30
CA GLU A 89 4.09 -8.93 12.61
C GLU A 89 3.31 -7.92 13.47
N ALA A 90 3.62 -6.63 13.36
CA ALA A 90 2.89 -5.58 14.06
C ALA A 90 1.51 -5.32 13.43
N ILE A 91 1.39 -5.49 12.10
CA ILE A 91 0.12 -5.42 11.38
C ILE A 91 -0.78 -6.60 11.80
N ASP A 92 -0.24 -7.81 11.86
CA ASP A 92 -0.98 -9.00 12.28
C ASP A 92 -1.50 -8.88 13.72
N VAL A 93 -0.67 -8.39 14.65
CA VAL A 93 -1.08 -8.12 16.03
C VAL A 93 -2.19 -7.06 16.10
N ALA A 94 -2.07 -6.00 15.29
CA ALA A 94 -3.05 -4.94 15.22
C ALA A 94 -4.39 -5.42 14.62
N LEU A 95 -4.36 -6.30 13.62
CA LEU A 95 -5.53 -6.97 13.03
C LEU A 95 -6.20 -7.89 14.06
N GLN A 96 -5.45 -8.75 14.75
CA GLN A 96 -5.97 -9.67 15.77
C GLN A 96 -6.63 -8.91 16.93
N ARG A 97 -6.05 -7.78 17.34
CA ARG A 97 -6.59 -6.92 18.39
C ARG A 97 -7.69 -5.97 17.93
N ARG A 98 -8.09 -6.03 16.65
CA ARG A 98 -9.06 -5.12 16.01
C ARG A 98 -8.70 -3.64 16.17
N LEU A 99 -7.41 -3.33 16.20
CA LEU A 99 -6.90 -1.96 16.26
C LEU A 99 -6.85 -1.31 14.89
N LEU A 100 -6.84 -2.11 13.80
CA LEU A 100 -6.94 -1.64 12.42
C LEU A 100 -8.39 -1.70 11.96
N ARG A 101 -8.89 -0.59 11.41
CA ARG A 101 -10.18 -0.56 10.73
C ARG A 101 -10.05 -1.16 9.34
N ILE A 102 -10.68 -2.31 9.12
CA ILE A 102 -10.85 -2.85 7.77
C ILE A 102 -11.91 -2.01 7.06
N GLY A 103 -11.52 -1.31 5.99
CA GLY A 103 -12.45 -0.60 5.11
C GLY A 103 -12.32 0.93 5.05
N PHE A 104 -11.47 1.56 5.85
CA PHE A 104 -11.19 2.98 5.74
C PHE A 104 -9.70 3.27 5.96
N VAL A 105 -9.04 3.75 4.91
CA VAL A 105 -7.66 4.24 4.98
C VAL A 105 -7.72 5.75 4.78
N ASN A 106 -7.29 6.52 5.79
CA ASN A 106 -7.07 7.95 5.61
C ASN A 106 -5.87 8.12 4.69
N THR A 107 -6.13 8.48 3.43
CA THR A 107 -5.06 8.81 2.49
C THR A 107 -4.87 10.32 2.48
N GLY A 108 -3.80 10.78 3.10
CA GLY A 108 -3.28 12.13 2.92
C GLY A 108 -2.34 12.18 1.72
N SER A 109 -2.32 13.28 0.98
CA SER A 109 -1.28 13.56 0.00
C SER A 109 -0.26 14.49 0.63
N ASP A 110 0.85 13.95 1.10
CA ASP A 110 2.01 14.76 1.44
C ASP A 110 2.74 15.18 0.16
N GLN A 111 3.24 16.43 0.13
CA GLN A 111 4.18 16.85 -0.91
C GLN A 111 5.51 16.14 -0.67
N ALA A 112 5.58 14.88 -1.07
CA ALA A 112 6.85 14.18 -1.17
C ALA A 112 7.65 14.85 -2.30
N ASN A 113 8.92 15.18 -2.06
CA ASN A 113 9.88 15.51 -3.10
C ASN A 113 10.12 14.26 -3.94
N VAL A 114 9.21 13.97 -4.87
CA VAL A 114 9.34 12.85 -5.80
C VAL A 114 10.51 13.18 -6.71
N ARG A 115 11.61 12.45 -6.57
CA ARG A 115 12.69 12.47 -7.56
C ARG A 115 12.12 11.97 -8.88
N ILE A 116 11.75 12.89 -9.77
CA ILE A 116 11.27 12.55 -11.11
C ILE A 116 12.42 11.84 -11.84
N ARG A 117 12.25 10.56 -12.13
CA ARG A 117 13.19 9.77 -12.91
C ARG A 117 13.13 10.23 -14.36
N ARG A 118 14.12 11.04 -14.77
CA ARG A 118 14.19 11.53 -16.16
C ARG A 118 14.59 10.38 -17.09
N GLY A 119 13.96 10.31 -18.28
CA GLY A 119 14.30 9.37 -19.34
C GLY A 119 13.58 8.00 -19.27
N GLN A 120 12.86 7.65 -18.23
CA GLN A 120 12.15 6.35 -18.15
C GLN A 120 11.13 6.15 -19.28
N SER A 121 10.40 7.19 -19.67
CA SER A 121 9.44 7.12 -20.77
C SER A 121 10.12 6.80 -22.09
N ARG A 122 11.33 7.37 -22.32
CA ARG A 122 12.12 7.09 -23.51
C ARG A 122 12.69 5.67 -23.50
N VAL A 123 13.26 5.21 -22.38
CA VAL A 123 13.73 3.83 -22.24
C VAL A 123 12.57 2.86 -22.49
N ARG A 124 11.39 3.10 -21.89
CA ARG A 124 10.21 2.27 -22.12
C ARG A 124 9.79 2.24 -23.59
N ALA A 125 9.72 3.38 -24.28
CA ALA A 125 9.34 3.44 -25.68
C ALA A 125 10.33 2.67 -26.58
N LEU A 126 11.64 2.84 -26.35
CA LEU A 126 12.69 2.14 -27.08
C LEU A 126 12.65 0.63 -26.80
N THR A 127 12.44 0.22 -25.54
CA THR A 127 12.34 -1.20 -25.18
C THR A 127 11.14 -1.85 -25.85
N ILE A 128 9.96 -1.25 -25.77
CA ILE A 128 8.76 -1.79 -26.43
C ILE A 128 8.97 -1.93 -27.94
N SER A 129 9.55 -0.92 -28.59
CA SER A 129 9.88 -0.98 -30.02
C SER A 129 10.87 -2.09 -30.33
N ASN A 130 11.92 -2.24 -29.52
CA ASN A 130 12.97 -3.24 -29.69
C ASN A 130 12.45 -4.69 -29.60
N TYR A 131 11.39 -4.91 -28.80
CA TYR A 131 10.72 -6.20 -28.66
C TYR A 131 9.44 -6.31 -29.51
N ARG A 132 9.25 -5.47 -30.52
CA ARG A 132 8.10 -5.49 -31.47
C ARG A 132 6.76 -5.41 -30.74
N ALA A 133 6.70 -4.61 -29.68
CA ALA A 133 5.52 -4.41 -28.84
C ALA A 133 4.92 -5.72 -28.29
N THR A 134 5.76 -6.70 -27.95
CA THR A 134 5.33 -7.99 -27.38
C THR A 134 6.20 -8.33 -26.16
N CYS A 135 5.62 -9.00 -25.19
CA CYS A 135 6.36 -9.53 -24.05
C CYS A 135 7.43 -10.51 -24.50
N ALA A 136 8.63 -10.44 -23.92
CA ALA A 136 9.75 -11.29 -24.30
C ALA A 136 9.54 -12.78 -24.02
N VAL A 137 8.53 -13.16 -23.23
CA VAL A 137 8.35 -14.56 -22.81
C VAL A 137 6.91 -15.09 -23.00
N CYS A 138 5.97 -14.25 -23.45
CA CYS A 138 4.60 -14.68 -23.76
C CYS A 138 3.98 -13.82 -24.86
N ASP A 139 2.72 -14.06 -25.22
CA ASP A 139 1.99 -13.44 -26.33
C ASP A 139 1.35 -12.07 -26.01
N VAL A 140 1.50 -11.55 -24.77
CA VAL A 140 0.92 -10.26 -24.39
C VAL A 140 1.54 -9.13 -25.20
N SER A 141 0.69 -8.44 -25.99
CA SER A 141 1.08 -7.33 -26.87
C SER A 141 0.33 -6.02 -26.56
N GLN A 142 -0.53 -5.98 -25.56
CA GLN A 142 -1.20 -4.77 -25.10
C GLN A 142 -0.19 -3.82 -24.47
N THR A 143 0.12 -2.71 -25.13
CA THR A 143 1.19 -1.78 -24.75
C THR A 143 1.03 -1.15 -23.36
N ASN A 144 -0.22 -1.04 -22.86
CA ASN A 144 -0.51 -0.60 -21.48
C ASN A 144 -0.14 -1.63 -20.42
N LEU A 145 0.00 -2.90 -20.81
CA LEU A 145 0.46 -3.99 -19.92
C LEU A 145 1.96 -4.26 -20.06
N LEU A 146 2.64 -3.70 -21.06
CA LEU A 146 4.07 -3.90 -21.26
C LEU A 146 4.90 -2.93 -20.41
N ILE A 147 5.99 -3.43 -19.88
CA ILE A 147 6.93 -2.70 -19.01
C ILE A 147 8.35 -2.87 -19.56
N ALA A 148 9.17 -1.85 -19.40
CA ALA A 148 10.62 -1.93 -19.53
C ALA A 148 11.18 -2.41 -18.18
N SER A 149 11.30 -3.72 -18.02
CA SER A 149 11.81 -4.40 -16.84
C SER A 149 13.34 -4.32 -16.81
N HIS A 150 13.92 -3.77 -15.76
CA HIS A 150 15.37 -3.73 -15.61
C HIS A 150 15.89 -5.04 -15.04
N VAL A 151 16.95 -5.57 -15.64
CA VAL A 151 17.65 -6.78 -15.16
C VAL A 151 18.29 -6.49 -13.80
N ILE A 152 19.02 -5.36 -13.72
CA ILE A 152 19.51 -4.81 -12.46
C ILE A 152 18.75 -3.52 -12.17
N GLY A 153 18.21 -3.41 -10.96
CA GLY A 153 17.29 -2.35 -10.56
C GLY A 153 17.83 -0.94 -10.79
N TRP A 154 16.95 -0.01 -11.12
CA TRP A 154 17.28 1.39 -11.37
C TRP A 154 18.06 2.08 -10.25
N SER A 155 17.83 1.70 -9.01
CA SER A 155 18.52 2.23 -7.83
C SER A 155 19.85 1.54 -7.55
N GLU A 156 19.99 0.28 -7.99
CA GLU A 156 21.16 -0.56 -7.71
C GLU A 156 22.34 -0.24 -8.64
N ALA A 157 22.05 0.05 -9.92
CA ALA A 157 23.06 0.31 -10.94
C ALA A 157 22.76 1.61 -11.71
N PRO A 158 23.10 2.79 -11.15
CA PRO A 158 22.87 4.08 -11.80
C PRO A 158 23.51 4.18 -13.20
N GLU A 159 24.63 3.53 -13.43
CA GLU A 159 25.40 3.49 -14.66
C GLU A 159 24.65 2.73 -15.79
N HIS A 160 23.77 1.81 -15.45
CA HIS A 160 23.01 1.01 -16.39
C HIS A 160 21.59 1.53 -16.68
N ARG A 161 21.19 2.70 -16.14
CA ARG A 161 19.82 3.24 -16.23
C ARG A 161 19.30 3.46 -17.63
N GLY A 162 20.17 3.84 -18.56
CA GLY A 162 19.84 4.07 -19.97
C GLY A 162 20.30 2.95 -20.92
N ASN A 163 20.87 1.89 -20.38
CA ASN A 163 21.41 0.78 -21.14
C ASN A 163 20.29 -0.19 -21.57
N LEU A 164 20.01 -0.30 -22.87
CA LEU A 164 18.98 -1.19 -23.40
C LEU A 164 19.31 -2.68 -23.18
N SER A 165 20.58 -3.04 -23.00
CA SER A 165 20.99 -4.40 -22.62
C SER A 165 20.74 -4.70 -21.14
N ASN A 166 20.33 -3.72 -20.34
CA ASN A 166 19.83 -3.89 -18.97
C ASN A 166 18.30 -3.95 -18.89
N VAL A 167 17.60 -4.04 -20.04
CA VAL A 167 16.14 -3.91 -20.05
C VAL A 167 15.49 -4.98 -20.91
N ILE A 168 14.47 -5.63 -20.39
CA ILE A 168 13.64 -6.63 -21.09
C ILE A 168 12.20 -6.10 -21.19
N CYS A 169 11.55 -6.27 -22.34
CA CYS A 169 10.12 -5.98 -22.47
C CYS A 169 9.30 -7.12 -21.87
N LEU A 170 8.68 -6.89 -20.73
CA LEU A 170 7.84 -7.87 -20.07
C LEU A 170 6.41 -7.36 -19.90
N CYS A 171 5.44 -8.26 -19.86
CA CYS A 171 4.13 -7.90 -19.33
C CYS A 171 4.17 -7.80 -17.80
N ARG A 172 3.24 -7.06 -17.18
CA ARG A 172 3.19 -6.84 -15.74
C ARG A 172 3.25 -8.12 -14.90
N PHE A 173 2.70 -9.21 -15.40
CA PHE A 173 2.73 -10.50 -14.70
C PHE A 173 4.14 -11.11 -14.68
N HIS A 174 4.80 -11.16 -15.84
CA HIS A 174 6.14 -11.71 -15.95
C HIS A 174 7.22 -10.79 -15.36
N ASP A 175 7.00 -9.46 -15.39
CA ASP A 175 7.87 -8.48 -14.75
C ASP A 175 7.97 -8.71 -13.24
N VAL A 176 6.84 -8.81 -12.55
CA VAL A 176 6.81 -9.09 -11.10
C VAL A 176 7.47 -10.43 -10.79
N LEU A 177 7.19 -11.48 -11.56
CA LEU A 177 7.79 -12.79 -11.33
C LEU A 177 9.32 -12.80 -11.58
N PHE A 178 9.79 -12.00 -12.54
CA PHE A 178 11.21 -11.80 -12.81
C PHE A 178 11.88 -11.04 -11.66
N GLU A 179 11.33 -9.91 -11.26
CA GLU A 179 11.87 -9.06 -10.18
C GLU A 179 12.05 -9.83 -8.86
N PHE A 180 11.07 -10.69 -8.52
CA PHE A 180 11.13 -11.52 -7.30
C PHE A 180 11.84 -12.87 -7.48
N GLY A 181 12.48 -13.10 -8.63
CA GLY A 181 13.28 -14.29 -8.88
C GLY A 181 12.48 -15.59 -8.93
N TYR A 182 11.26 -15.57 -9.44
CA TYR A 182 10.54 -16.78 -9.78
C TYR A 182 11.02 -17.40 -11.09
N TRP A 183 11.65 -16.59 -11.92
CA TRP A 183 12.32 -16.99 -13.15
C TRP A 183 13.43 -16.01 -13.53
N THR A 184 14.36 -16.45 -14.37
CA THR A 184 15.44 -15.66 -14.95
C THR A 184 15.86 -16.25 -16.29
N LEU A 185 16.93 -15.73 -16.87
CA LEU A 185 17.58 -16.27 -18.09
C LEU A 185 19.00 -16.74 -17.77
N ASP A 186 19.41 -17.82 -18.41
CA ASP A 186 20.83 -18.19 -18.48
C ASP A 186 21.55 -17.39 -19.61
N GLU A 187 22.83 -17.68 -19.81
CA GLU A 187 23.68 -17.05 -20.82
C GLU A 187 23.29 -17.40 -22.27
N ASP A 188 22.56 -18.50 -22.46
CA ASP A 188 21.98 -18.93 -23.75
C ASP A 188 20.53 -18.43 -23.92
N PHE A 189 20.04 -17.57 -23.03
CA PHE A 189 18.66 -17.06 -22.96
C PHE A 189 17.62 -18.17 -22.73
N ARG A 190 17.99 -19.30 -22.11
CA ARG A 190 17.01 -20.27 -21.65
C ARG A 190 16.37 -19.78 -20.35
N ILE A 191 15.08 -20.02 -20.22
CA ILE A 191 14.32 -19.63 -19.03
C ILE A 191 14.62 -20.62 -17.90
N LEU A 192 15.19 -20.12 -16.83
CA LEU A 192 15.36 -20.84 -15.57
C LEU A 192 14.19 -20.48 -14.66
N LYS A 193 13.52 -21.44 -14.08
CA LYS A 193 12.38 -21.25 -13.18
C LYS A 193 12.74 -21.75 -11.79
N ARG A 194 12.22 -21.06 -10.77
CA ARG A 194 12.37 -21.46 -9.39
C ARG A 194 11.64 -22.78 -9.12
N ASP A 195 12.28 -23.68 -8.40
CA ASP A 195 11.66 -24.91 -7.91
C ASP A 195 10.75 -24.64 -6.69
N ASN A 196 9.93 -25.64 -6.34
CA ASN A 196 9.13 -25.67 -5.10
C ASN A 196 8.13 -24.50 -4.91
N ILE A 197 7.56 -24.01 -6.01
CA ILE A 197 6.50 -22.98 -5.96
C ILE A 197 5.19 -23.63 -5.51
N THR A 198 4.65 -23.21 -4.36
CA THR A 198 3.41 -23.76 -3.80
C THR A 198 2.15 -23.27 -4.53
N SER A 199 2.14 -22.02 -4.99
CA SER A 199 0.99 -21.41 -5.68
C SER A 199 0.79 -22.01 -7.08
N SER A 200 -0.38 -22.60 -7.31
CA SER A 200 -0.77 -23.10 -8.64
C SER A 200 -0.88 -21.96 -9.67
N THR A 201 -1.35 -20.80 -9.27
CA THR A 201 -1.46 -19.62 -10.15
C THR A 201 -0.10 -19.17 -10.63
N ILE A 202 0.90 -19.07 -9.74
CA ILE A 202 2.26 -18.69 -10.13
C ILE A 202 2.85 -19.74 -11.08
N ARG A 203 2.68 -21.04 -10.80
CA ARG A 203 3.12 -22.10 -11.71
C ARG A 203 2.50 -21.95 -13.10
N SER A 204 1.18 -21.76 -13.17
CA SER A 204 0.49 -21.58 -14.46
C SER A 204 0.98 -20.36 -15.23
N LEU A 205 1.25 -19.23 -14.57
CA LEU A 205 1.84 -18.05 -15.21
C LEU A 205 3.25 -18.32 -15.74
N LEU A 206 4.06 -19.07 -15.00
CA LEU A 206 5.40 -19.46 -15.44
C LEU A 206 5.38 -20.49 -16.58
N ASP A 207 4.35 -21.31 -16.67
CA ASP A 207 4.20 -22.29 -17.77
C ASP A 207 3.86 -21.61 -19.10
N LEU A 208 3.30 -20.40 -19.06
CA LEU A 208 3.15 -19.55 -20.23
C LEU A 208 4.48 -18.96 -20.73
N ALA A 209 5.49 -18.84 -19.86
CA ALA A 209 6.83 -18.38 -20.18
C ALA A 209 7.72 -19.59 -20.54
N PHE A 210 7.64 -20.05 -21.76
CA PHE A 210 8.39 -21.24 -22.22
C PHE A 210 9.54 -20.96 -23.19
N LYS A 211 9.59 -19.75 -23.76
CA LYS A 211 10.63 -19.35 -24.70
C LYS A 211 10.89 -17.86 -24.61
N PHE A 212 12.17 -17.49 -24.59
CA PHE A 212 12.58 -16.09 -24.70
C PHE A 212 12.60 -15.66 -26.16
N HIS A 213 11.94 -14.55 -26.44
CA HIS A 213 11.94 -13.89 -27.75
C HIS A 213 12.96 -12.75 -27.70
N ALA A 214 14.08 -12.95 -28.38
CA ALA A 214 15.14 -11.96 -28.43
C ALA A 214 14.69 -10.64 -29.05
N PRO A 215 15.19 -9.48 -28.57
CA PRO A 215 14.94 -8.18 -29.17
C PRO A 215 15.60 -8.06 -30.57
N VAL A 216 15.24 -7.01 -31.31
CA VAL A 216 15.85 -6.71 -32.60
C VAL A 216 17.33 -6.36 -32.43
N ALA A 217 17.68 -5.64 -31.36
CA ALA A 217 19.04 -5.24 -31.05
C ALA A 217 19.22 -5.20 -29.51
N PHE A 218 20.44 -5.08 -29.04
CA PHE A 218 20.78 -4.95 -27.63
C PHE A 218 20.11 -6.01 -26.75
N PRO A 219 20.43 -7.32 -26.94
CA PRO A 219 19.93 -8.37 -26.04
C PRO A 219 20.42 -8.14 -24.60
N PRO A 220 19.75 -8.73 -23.60
CA PRO A 220 20.19 -8.64 -22.22
C PRO A 220 21.65 -9.07 -22.07
N ALA A 221 22.45 -8.27 -21.36
CA ALA A 221 23.88 -8.56 -21.18
C ALA A 221 24.07 -9.74 -20.21
N ALA A 222 24.95 -10.66 -20.58
CA ALA A 222 25.17 -11.91 -19.83
C ALA A 222 25.67 -11.66 -18.39
N ASP A 223 26.51 -10.66 -18.19
CA ASP A 223 27.01 -10.23 -16.89
C ASP A 223 25.89 -9.67 -15.98
N LEU A 224 24.93 -8.95 -16.55
CA LEU A 224 23.78 -8.45 -15.80
C LEU A 224 22.80 -9.59 -15.48
N LEU A 225 22.60 -10.55 -16.36
CA LEU A 225 21.81 -11.75 -16.08
C LEU A 225 22.45 -12.59 -14.98
N LEU A 226 23.78 -12.72 -14.96
CA LEU A 226 24.51 -13.40 -13.89
C LEU A 226 24.30 -12.70 -12.54
N GLN A 227 24.36 -11.37 -12.50
CA GLN A 227 24.09 -10.59 -11.29
C GLN A 227 22.64 -10.77 -10.83
N HIS A 228 21.68 -10.79 -11.76
CA HIS A 228 20.28 -11.04 -11.44
C HIS A 228 20.08 -12.42 -10.81
N ARG A 229 20.69 -13.48 -11.37
CA ARG A 229 20.66 -14.82 -10.79
C ARG A 229 21.26 -14.84 -9.39
N ALA A 230 22.42 -14.23 -9.20
CA ALA A 230 23.06 -14.15 -7.88
C ALA A 230 22.18 -13.44 -6.84
N ARG A 231 21.52 -12.34 -7.22
CA ARG A 231 20.60 -11.59 -6.36
C ARG A 231 19.36 -12.41 -5.99
N THR A 232 18.82 -13.16 -6.92
CA THR A 232 17.55 -13.87 -6.75
C THR A 232 17.70 -15.31 -6.26
N GLY A 233 18.92 -15.86 -6.26
CA GLY A 233 19.20 -17.24 -5.84
C GLY A 233 18.71 -18.30 -6.84
N LEU A 234 18.83 -18.00 -8.14
CA LEU A 234 18.52 -18.89 -9.26
C LEU A 234 19.79 -19.31 -10.01
#